data_e71a9e99fe3f761cdae9ab26f1c422c6
#
_entry.id   e71a9e99fe3f761cdae9ab26f1c422c6
#
_cell.length_a   1.000
_cell.length_b   1.000
_cell.length_c   1.000
_cell.angle_alpha   90.00
_cell.angle_beta   90.00
_cell.angle_gamma   90.00
#
_symmetry.space_group_name_H-M   'P 1'
#
loop_
_entity.id
_entity.type
_entity.pdbx_description
1 polymer ?
#
loop_
_entity_poly.entity_id
_entity_poly.type
_entity_poly.pdbx_seq_one_letter_code
_entity_poly.pdbx_strand_id
1 'polypeptide(L)'
;MRPSVTNAILLGLAVMLFAAGPARAAEPMLIVHDNDFVGPGGPDIQPVVMLLGNPSVRVLGFTVVSGDGWRDEETAHLLRFLEIAKRTDLPVVNGAVFPLVNSAERMRAWEQAYGKIPWKGAWNDPKPGENFHPDEPYKVPDNPSGNPTTKPAPGNAADFMIQQVRKYPHQVTILATGPLTNVALAIRLDPEFAGLAKELVFMGGLLGNNPQQVTGDADFNSDFNILFDPEAAHIALTAPWAKIVSLGNVTNETMMTPKITARMVSVKTPVTEFLEKYATKLPMWDELTAAVAVDPSLVTKSVDAYMDVDLEHGMHYGQTHVWPEAITPHQGERKVTIVQKVDLARFYDQFVKAAQFPVGEK
;
A
#
# COMPACT_ATOMS: atom_id res chain seq x y z
N MET A 1 61.24 -38.35 -60.45
CA MET A 1 59.78 -38.35 -60.43
C MET A 1 59.35 -38.75 -58.99
N ARG A 2 58.84 -37.86 -58.22
CA ARG A 2 58.31 -38.12 -56.88
C ARG A 2 56.81 -37.73 -56.85
N PRO A 3 55.87 -38.55 -56.34
CA PRO A 3 54.49 -38.14 -56.23
C PRO A 3 54.28 -37.36 -54.95
N SER A 4 53.47 -36.30 -55.02
CA SER A 4 53.05 -35.46 -53.97
C SER A 4 51.90 -36.15 -53.18
N VAL A 5 52.00 -36.16 -51.86
CA VAL A 5 50.92 -36.63 -50.93
C VAL A 5 50.16 -35.42 -50.46
N THR A 6 48.88 -35.37 -50.81
CA THR A 6 47.96 -34.33 -50.38
C THR A 6 47.29 -34.77 -49.07
N ASN A 7 47.65 -34.08 -47.97
CA ASN A 7 46.99 -34.28 -46.66
C ASN A 7 45.65 -33.54 -46.61
N ALA A 8 44.56 -34.25 -46.52
CA ALA A 8 43.25 -33.72 -46.25
C ALA A 8 43.05 -33.64 -44.70
N ILE A 9 42.91 -32.40 -44.19
CA ILE A 9 42.59 -32.13 -42.78
C ILE A 9 41.08 -32.14 -42.67
N LEU A 10 40.49 -33.14 -42.03
CA LEU A 10 39.10 -33.15 -41.61
C LEU A 10 38.92 -32.30 -40.34
N LEU A 11 38.27 -31.14 -40.48
CA LEU A 11 37.84 -30.30 -39.37
C LEU A 11 36.53 -30.87 -38.79
N GLY A 12 36.59 -31.56 -37.68
CA GLY A 12 35.41 -32.01 -36.94
C GLY A 12 34.75 -30.84 -36.22
N LEU A 13 33.54 -30.44 -36.66
CA LEU A 13 32.72 -29.43 -35.98
C LEU A 13 32.01 -30.11 -34.78
N ALA A 14 32.52 -29.89 -33.57
CA ALA A 14 31.85 -30.30 -32.33
C ALA A 14 30.71 -29.32 -32.03
N VAL A 15 29.46 -29.72 -32.28
CA VAL A 15 28.26 -28.99 -31.86
C VAL A 15 28.07 -29.23 -30.39
N MET A 16 28.42 -28.25 -29.53
CA MET A 16 28.05 -28.25 -28.12
C MET A 16 26.56 -27.93 -28.02
N LEU A 17 25.74 -28.93 -27.80
CA LEU A 17 24.37 -28.78 -27.34
C LEU A 17 24.40 -28.29 -25.86
N PHE A 18 24.23 -26.99 -25.67
CA PHE A 18 23.87 -26.47 -24.34
C PHE A 18 22.45 -26.97 -24.03
N ALA A 19 22.32 -27.96 -23.18
CA ALA A 19 21.04 -28.32 -22.56
C ALA A 19 20.61 -27.10 -21.71
N ALA A 20 19.59 -26.36 -22.17
CA ALA A 20 18.92 -25.37 -21.34
C ALA A 20 18.30 -26.15 -20.16
N GLY A 21 18.87 -25.98 -18.96
CA GLY A 21 18.27 -26.50 -17.73
C GLY A 21 16.87 -25.92 -17.57
N PRO A 22 15.97 -26.58 -16.83
CA PRO A 22 14.63 -26.06 -16.60
C PRO A 22 14.76 -24.65 -16.02
N ALA A 23 14.09 -23.68 -16.65
CA ALA A 23 14.03 -22.33 -16.16
C ALA A 23 13.47 -22.36 -14.71
N ARG A 24 14.31 -22.02 -13.74
CA ARG A 24 13.87 -21.91 -12.36
C ARG A 24 12.75 -20.87 -12.31
N ALA A 25 11.57 -21.23 -11.84
CA ALA A 25 10.50 -20.28 -11.63
C ALA A 25 11.03 -19.13 -10.78
N ALA A 26 10.73 -17.89 -11.17
CA ALA A 26 11.15 -16.73 -10.40
C ALA A 26 10.60 -16.85 -8.97
N GLU A 27 11.43 -16.55 -7.97
CA GLU A 27 10.99 -16.55 -6.58
C GLU A 27 9.88 -15.51 -6.42
N PRO A 28 8.79 -15.83 -5.70
CA PRO A 28 7.68 -14.89 -5.54
C PRO A 28 8.12 -13.66 -4.74
N MET A 29 7.54 -12.51 -5.07
CA MET A 29 7.71 -11.27 -4.33
C MET A 29 7.10 -11.43 -2.93
N LEU A 30 7.86 -11.15 -1.88
CA LEU A 30 7.39 -11.22 -0.50
C LEU A 30 6.85 -9.86 -0.07
N ILE A 31 5.60 -9.81 0.38
CA ILE A 31 4.93 -8.58 0.79
C ILE A 31 4.34 -8.73 2.18
N VAL A 32 4.59 -7.74 3.05
CA VAL A 32 3.75 -7.42 4.20
C VAL A 32 2.93 -6.18 3.82
N HIS A 33 1.61 -6.26 3.94
CA HIS A 33 0.71 -5.15 3.63
C HIS A 33 0.18 -4.55 4.92
N ASP A 34 0.56 -3.30 5.18
CA ASP A 34 0.10 -2.47 6.29
C ASP A 34 -0.95 -1.49 5.77
N ASN A 35 -2.14 -1.48 6.38
CA ASN A 35 -3.23 -0.63 5.93
C ASN A 35 -4.29 -0.38 7.01
N ASP A 36 -5.10 0.65 6.80
CA ASP A 36 -6.33 1.00 7.50
C ASP A 36 -7.52 0.43 6.72
N PHE A 37 -7.77 -0.87 6.88
CA PHE A 37 -8.69 -1.69 6.08
C PHE A 37 -10.18 -1.36 6.35
N VAL A 38 -10.57 -0.10 6.25
CA VAL A 38 -11.99 0.26 6.41
C VAL A 38 -12.84 -0.38 5.31
N GLY A 39 -14.02 -0.84 5.68
CA GLY A 39 -14.86 -1.61 4.77
C GLY A 39 -16.36 -1.33 4.94
N PRO A 40 -17.19 -2.23 4.40
CA PRO A 40 -16.87 -3.56 3.84
C PRO A 40 -16.21 -3.56 2.48
N GLY A 41 -16.36 -2.53 1.66
CA GLY A 41 -15.69 -2.38 0.36
C GLY A 41 -15.05 -1.00 0.26
N GLY A 42 -14.41 -0.69 -0.86
CA GLY A 42 -13.73 0.57 -1.07
C GLY A 42 -12.23 0.41 -1.25
N PRO A 43 -11.50 1.52 -1.39
CA PRO A 43 -10.10 1.50 -1.74
C PRO A 43 -9.22 0.77 -0.72
N ASP A 44 -9.61 0.72 0.56
CA ASP A 44 -8.78 0.12 1.60
C ASP A 44 -8.85 -1.41 1.65
N ILE A 45 -9.99 -1.99 1.24
CA ILE A 45 -10.15 -3.46 1.15
C ILE A 45 -9.73 -4.01 -0.21
N GLN A 46 -9.97 -3.25 -1.29
CA GLN A 46 -9.78 -3.75 -2.66
C GLN A 46 -8.30 -4.02 -3.03
N PRO A 47 -7.26 -3.36 -2.48
CA PRO A 47 -5.88 -3.68 -2.80
C PRO A 47 -5.50 -5.13 -2.47
N VAL A 48 -6.21 -5.76 -1.51
CA VAL A 48 -6.00 -7.17 -1.15
C VAL A 48 -6.15 -8.10 -2.35
N VAL A 49 -7.06 -7.81 -3.30
CA VAL A 49 -7.21 -8.64 -4.51
C VAL A 49 -6.00 -8.55 -5.44
N MET A 50 -5.31 -7.39 -5.49
CA MET A 50 -4.09 -7.23 -6.28
C MET A 50 -2.98 -8.17 -5.80
N LEU A 51 -2.95 -8.43 -4.50
CA LEU A 51 -1.97 -9.31 -3.88
C LEU A 51 -2.39 -10.79 -4.01
N LEU A 52 -3.65 -11.12 -3.69
CA LEU A 52 -4.15 -12.50 -3.71
C LEU A 52 -4.31 -13.05 -5.12
N GLY A 53 -4.69 -12.20 -6.08
CA GLY A 53 -4.90 -12.58 -7.49
C GLY A 53 -3.62 -12.64 -8.32
N ASN A 54 -2.46 -12.37 -7.74
CA ASN A 54 -1.18 -12.41 -8.46
C ASN A 54 -0.32 -13.60 -8.02
N PRO A 55 -0.10 -14.61 -8.89
CA PRO A 55 0.68 -15.80 -8.53
C PRO A 55 2.17 -15.51 -8.30
N SER A 56 2.68 -14.35 -8.71
CA SER A 56 4.05 -13.92 -8.44
C SER A 56 4.22 -13.24 -7.08
N VAL A 57 3.16 -13.15 -6.28
CA VAL A 57 3.15 -12.54 -4.95
C VAL A 57 2.92 -13.61 -3.89
N ARG A 58 3.72 -13.54 -2.84
CA ARG A 58 3.51 -14.25 -1.59
C ARG A 58 3.27 -13.23 -0.49
N VAL A 59 2.02 -13.09 -0.08
CA VAL A 59 1.66 -12.29 1.09
C VAL A 59 2.15 -13.00 2.34
N LEU A 60 2.97 -12.32 3.14
CA LEU A 60 3.46 -12.85 4.42
C LEU A 60 2.46 -12.62 5.54
N GLY A 61 1.66 -11.57 5.42
CA GLY A 61 0.60 -11.19 6.34
C GLY A 61 0.13 -9.77 6.11
N PHE A 62 -0.92 -9.43 6.83
CA PHE A 62 -1.51 -8.10 6.87
C PHE A 62 -1.32 -7.51 8.26
N THR A 63 -1.00 -6.24 8.33
CA THR A 63 -0.92 -5.48 9.58
C THR A 63 -1.91 -4.33 9.52
N VAL A 64 -2.66 -4.13 10.58
CA VAL A 64 -3.77 -3.16 10.63
C VAL A 64 -3.39 -1.97 11.50
N VAL A 65 -3.58 -0.78 10.97
CA VAL A 65 -3.40 0.51 11.66
C VAL A 65 -4.73 1.25 11.65
N SER A 66 -5.02 2.11 12.63
CA SER A 66 -6.14 3.05 12.50
C SER A 66 -5.82 4.15 11.49
N GLY A 67 -6.83 4.55 10.75
CA GLY A 67 -6.75 5.62 9.77
C GLY A 67 -8.15 6.06 9.36
N ASP A 68 -8.65 5.57 8.25
CA ASP A 68 -10.01 5.84 7.77
C ASP A 68 -11.10 5.31 8.71
N GLY A 69 -10.78 4.28 9.50
CA GLY A 69 -11.55 3.78 10.64
C GLY A 69 -10.68 3.51 11.86
N TRP A 70 -11.28 2.92 12.89
CA TRP A 70 -10.53 2.44 14.03
C TRP A 70 -10.01 1.01 13.78
N ARG A 71 -8.80 0.72 14.20
CA ARG A 71 -8.08 -0.55 13.99
C ARG A 71 -8.92 -1.81 14.21
N ASP A 72 -9.73 -1.88 15.27
CA ASP A 72 -10.48 -3.10 15.59
C ASP A 72 -11.64 -3.33 14.62
N GLU A 73 -12.30 -2.27 14.17
CA GLU A 73 -13.29 -2.31 13.10
C GLU A 73 -12.66 -2.74 11.77
N GLU A 74 -11.56 -2.12 11.40
CA GLU A 74 -10.82 -2.43 10.17
C GLU A 74 -10.30 -3.87 10.16
N THR A 75 -9.81 -4.35 11.31
CA THR A 75 -9.44 -5.76 11.49
C THR A 75 -10.63 -6.68 11.22
N ALA A 76 -11.83 -6.33 11.70
CA ALA A 76 -13.03 -7.12 11.45
C ALA A 76 -13.42 -7.12 9.97
N HIS A 77 -13.26 -6.00 9.26
CA HIS A 77 -13.51 -5.91 7.83
C HIS A 77 -12.55 -6.80 7.03
N LEU A 78 -11.26 -6.70 7.30
CA LEU A 78 -10.25 -7.51 6.61
C LEU A 78 -10.43 -9.01 6.88
N LEU A 79 -10.60 -9.41 8.14
CA LEU A 79 -10.85 -10.82 8.48
C LEU A 79 -12.07 -11.36 7.74
N ARG A 80 -13.17 -10.59 7.69
CA ARG A 80 -14.36 -10.98 6.94
C ARG A 80 -14.11 -11.12 5.45
N PHE A 81 -13.35 -10.20 4.86
CA PHE A 81 -12.96 -10.29 3.46
C PHE A 81 -12.11 -11.55 3.18
N LEU A 82 -11.15 -11.86 4.04
CA LEU A 82 -10.32 -13.07 3.90
C LEU A 82 -11.12 -14.36 4.06
N GLU A 83 -12.18 -14.39 4.90
CA GLU A 83 -13.12 -15.51 4.97
C GLU A 83 -13.86 -15.72 3.63
N ILE A 84 -14.33 -14.63 3.01
CA ILE A 84 -14.98 -14.65 1.70
C ILE A 84 -14.01 -15.13 0.61
N ALA A 85 -12.78 -14.68 0.67
CA ALA A 85 -11.70 -15.08 -0.23
C ALA A 85 -11.14 -16.50 0.06
N LYS A 86 -11.58 -17.15 1.14
CA LYS A 86 -11.05 -18.44 1.65
C LYS A 86 -9.53 -18.41 1.87
N ARG A 87 -9.03 -17.29 2.39
CA ARG A 87 -7.61 -17.08 2.69
C ARG A 87 -7.37 -16.80 4.18
N THR A 88 -8.08 -17.54 5.03
CA THR A 88 -7.93 -17.51 6.49
C THR A 88 -6.60 -18.08 7.00
N ASP A 89 -5.78 -18.62 6.10
CA ASP A 89 -4.40 -19.03 6.32
C ASP A 89 -3.43 -17.85 6.50
N LEU A 90 -3.80 -16.65 6.02
CA LEU A 90 -2.97 -15.46 6.10
C LEU A 90 -3.14 -14.77 7.46
N PRO A 91 -2.05 -14.47 8.17
CA PRO A 91 -2.12 -13.77 9.44
C PRO A 91 -2.56 -12.31 9.25
N VAL A 92 -3.49 -11.87 10.07
CA VAL A 92 -3.88 -10.46 10.26
C VAL A 92 -3.42 -10.07 11.66
N VAL A 93 -2.58 -9.06 11.77
CA VAL A 93 -1.95 -8.65 13.05
C VAL A 93 -2.33 -7.22 13.38
N ASN A 94 -2.90 -7.04 14.57
CA ASN A 94 -3.29 -5.71 15.05
C ASN A 94 -2.07 -4.83 15.35
N GLY A 95 -2.14 -3.56 14.92
CA GLY A 95 -1.13 -2.55 15.17
C GLY A 95 -1.62 -1.42 16.05
N ALA A 96 -1.19 -0.20 15.74
CA ALA A 96 -1.50 1.00 16.50
C ALA A 96 -2.99 1.36 16.40
N VAL A 97 -3.56 1.78 17.54
CA VAL A 97 -4.91 2.37 17.61
C VAL A 97 -4.86 3.88 17.44
N PHE A 98 -3.80 4.51 17.95
CA PHE A 98 -3.62 5.95 17.92
C PHE A 98 -2.35 6.30 17.15
N PRO A 99 -2.31 7.46 16.48
CA PRO A 99 -1.07 8.00 15.94
C PRO A 99 -0.09 8.36 17.08
N LEU A 100 1.16 8.63 16.72
CA LEU A 100 2.22 8.87 17.70
C LEU A 100 1.99 10.15 18.52
N VAL A 101 1.49 11.21 17.89
CA VAL A 101 1.32 12.52 18.54
C VAL A 101 -0.01 13.18 18.20
N ASN A 102 -0.49 13.06 16.96
CA ASN A 102 -1.71 13.71 16.50
C ASN A 102 -2.95 13.19 17.25
N SER A 103 -4.05 13.94 17.25
CA SER A 103 -5.30 13.54 17.91
C SER A 103 -6.51 14.26 17.32
N ALA A 104 -7.71 13.75 17.62
CA ALA A 104 -8.96 14.39 17.24
C ALA A 104 -9.07 15.83 17.78
N GLU A 105 -8.56 16.10 19.01
CA GLU A 105 -8.57 17.43 19.61
C GLU A 105 -7.66 18.38 18.84
N ARG A 106 -6.47 17.93 18.44
CA ARG A 106 -5.54 18.72 17.62
C ARG A 106 -6.15 19.05 16.26
N MET A 107 -6.81 18.10 15.60
CA MET A 107 -7.49 18.32 14.34
C MET A 107 -8.66 19.30 14.49
N ARG A 108 -9.45 19.19 15.55
CA ARG A 108 -10.50 20.18 15.84
C ARG A 108 -9.95 21.59 16.09
N ALA A 109 -8.83 21.71 16.80
CA ALA A 109 -8.18 22.99 17.04
C ALA A 109 -7.62 23.58 15.72
N TRP A 110 -7.05 22.75 14.86
CA TRP A 110 -6.58 23.15 13.54
C TRP A 110 -7.75 23.65 12.68
N GLU A 111 -8.88 22.92 12.64
CA GLU A 111 -10.09 23.33 11.92
C GLU A 111 -10.67 24.66 12.41
N GLN A 112 -10.62 24.91 13.69
CA GLN A 112 -11.07 26.20 14.28
C GLN A 112 -10.20 27.37 13.82
N ALA A 113 -8.91 27.15 13.65
CA ALA A 113 -7.96 28.18 13.28
C ALA A 113 -7.89 28.41 11.75
N TYR A 114 -8.00 27.35 10.95
CA TYR A 114 -7.62 27.40 9.52
C TYR A 114 -8.73 26.96 8.56
N GLY A 115 -9.84 26.39 9.06
CA GLY A 115 -10.97 25.93 8.25
C GLY A 115 -11.14 24.41 8.27
N LYS A 116 -12.26 23.95 7.73
CA LYS A 116 -12.64 22.54 7.76
C LYS A 116 -11.70 21.65 6.96
N ILE A 117 -11.35 20.50 7.53
CA ILE A 117 -10.63 19.42 6.85
C ILE A 117 -11.66 18.54 6.16
N PRO A 118 -11.50 18.24 4.85
CA PRO A 118 -12.50 17.50 4.08
C PRO A 118 -12.68 16.05 4.56
N TRP A 119 -11.62 15.43 5.07
CA TRP A 119 -11.62 14.06 5.57
C TRP A 119 -10.74 13.90 6.80
N LYS A 120 -11.26 13.25 7.84
CA LYS A 120 -10.57 13.01 9.12
C LYS A 120 -10.57 11.53 9.53
N GLY A 121 -10.97 10.63 8.64
CA GLY A 121 -11.01 9.19 8.91
C GLY A 121 -11.80 8.83 10.17
N ALA A 122 -11.18 8.06 11.05
CA ALA A 122 -11.75 7.65 12.34
C ALA A 122 -12.24 8.82 13.21
N TRP A 123 -11.73 10.03 12.97
CA TRP A 123 -12.14 11.25 13.71
C TRP A 123 -13.24 12.06 13.03
N ASN A 124 -13.83 11.56 11.97
CA ASN A 124 -14.97 12.24 11.34
C ASN A 124 -16.14 12.38 12.33
N ASP A 125 -16.82 13.52 12.26
CA ASP A 125 -18.01 13.75 13.04
C ASP A 125 -19.12 12.77 12.62
N PRO A 126 -19.86 12.16 13.59
CA PRO A 126 -20.95 11.25 13.27
C PRO A 126 -22.01 11.93 12.40
N LYS A 127 -22.41 11.27 11.31
CA LYS A 127 -23.50 11.73 10.44
C LYS A 127 -24.61 10.68 10.35
N PRO A 128 -25.87 11.10 10.15
CA PRO A 128 -26.97 10.14 9.98
C PRO A 128 -26.67 9.14 8.86
N GLY A 129 -26.68 7.85 9.19
CA GLY A 129 -26.45 6.76 8.25
C GLY A 129 -24.97 6.40 8.03
N GLU A 130 -24.03 7.09 8.67
CA GLU A 130 -22.61 6.74 8.73
C GLU A 130 -22.26 6.15 10.10
N ASN A 131 -21.27 5.26 10.14
CA ASN A 131 -20.88 4.54 11.36
C ASN A 131 -19.68 5.16 12.08
N PHE A 132 -19.40 6.46 11.87
CA PHE A 132 -18.29 7.11 12.57
C PHE A 132 -18.54 7.15 14.08
N HIS A 133 -17.53 6.75 14.85
CA HIS A 133 -17.55 6.71 16.31
C HIS A 133 -16.22 7.22 16.89
N PRO A 134 -15.90 8.51 16.67
CA PRO A 134 -14.58 9.07 16.93
C PRO A 134 -14.12 8.95 18.40
N ASP A 135 -15.06 8.86 19.34
CA ASP A 135 -14.78 8.77 20.76
C ASP A 135 -14.80 7.32 21.31
N GLU A 136 -15.01 6.31 20.45
CA GLU A 136 -15.11 4.90 20.80
C GLU A 136 -14.10 4.03 20.02
N PRO A 137 -12.77 4.18 20.22
CA PRO A 137 -11.73 3.60 19.36
C PRO A 137 -11.66 2.07 19.41
N TYR A 138 -12.29 1.43 20.35
CA TYR A 138 -12.34 -0.04 20.50
C TYR A 138 -13.71 -0.64 20.15
N LYS A 139 -14.63 0.20 19.68
CA LYS A 139 -15.92 -0.27 19.21
C LYS A 139 -15.76 -0.97 17.87
N VAL A 140 -16.40 -2.12 17.74
CA VAL A 140 -16.53 -2.84 16.47
C VAL A 140 -18.00 -2.88 16.12
N PRO A 141 -18.45 -2.03 15.18
CA PRO A 141 -19.82 -2.06 14.71
C PRO A 141 -20.15 -3.38 14.00
N ASP A 142 -21.44 -3.69 13.89
CA ASP A 142 -21.86 -4.84 13.09
C ASP A 142 -21.43 -4.65 11.63
N ASN A 143 -20.70 -5.61 11.11
CA ASN A 143 -20.22 -5.56 9.74
C ASN A 143 -21.37 -5.86 8.77
N PRO A 144 -21.67 -4.95 7.82
CA PRO A 144 -22.76 -5.15 6.84
C PRO A 144 -22.60 -6.41 5.97
N SER A 145 -21.38 -6.95 5.88
CA SER A 145 -21.10 -8.20 5.16
C SER A 145 -21.13 -9.45 6.06
N GLY A 146 -21.48 -9.28 7.33
CA GLY A 146 -21.43 -10.27 8.38
C GLY A 146 -20.14 -10.17 9.22
N ASN A 147 -20.28 -10.39 10.53
CA ASN A 147 -19.15 -10.37 11.43
C ASN A 147 -18.19 -11.54 11.18
N PRO A 148 -16.86 -11.35 11.26
CA PRO A 148 -15.91 -12.42 11.07
C PRO A 148 -15.98 -13.46 12.21
N THR A 149 -15.70 -14.70 11.89
CA THR A 149 -15.53 -15.80 12.86
C THR A 149 -14.06 -16.02 13.20
N THR A 150 -13.18 -15.69 12.28
CA THR A 150 -11.73 -15.70 12.47
C THR A 150 -11.28 -14.58 13.40
N LYS A 151 -10.08 -14.72 13.95
CA LYS A 151 -9.50 -13.78 14.91
C LYS A 151 -8.14 -13.30 14.40
N PRO A 152 -7.71 -12.08 14.78
CA PRO A 152 -6.36 -11.63 14.50
C PRO A 152 -5.33 -12.56 15.13
N ALA A 153 -4.18 -12.69 14.48
CA ALA A 153 -3.03 -13.40 15.01
C ALA A 153 -2.49 -12.69 16.25
N PRO A 154 -1.91 -13.41 17.22
CA PRO A 154 -1.33 -12.81 18.41
C PRO A 154 -0.08 -11.99 18.08
N GLY A 155 0.22 -10.99 18.93
CA GLY A 155 1.35 -10.08 18.76
C GLY A 155 0.92 -8.68 18.34
N ASN A 156 1.86 -7.91 17.81
CA ASN A 156 1.59 -6.57 17.27
C ASN A 156 2.24 -6.42 15.87
N ALA A 157 1.74 -5.45 15.11
CA ALA A 157 2.15 -5.21 13.74
C ALA A 157 3.66 -4.91 13.59
N ALA A 158 4.22 -4.09 14.46
CA ALA A 158 5.63 -3.70 14.39
C ALA A 158 6.56 -4.90 14.59
N ASP A 159 6.30 -5.72 15.62
CA ASP A 159 7.07 -6.95 15.86
C ASP A 159 6.91 -7.95 14.71
N PHE A 160 5.70 -8.08 14.16
CA PHE A 160 5.47 -8.94 13.00
C PHE A 160 6.30 -8.49 11.79
N MET A 161 6.28 -7.21 11.43
CA MET A 161 7.08 -6.67 10.33
C MET A 161 8.59 -6.92 10.55
N ILE A 162 9.10 -6.64 11.75
CA ILE A 162 10.49 -6.88 12.12
C ILE A 162 10.86 -8.35 11.93
N GLN A 163 10.01 -9.27 12.42
CA GLN A 163 10.24 -10.72 12.25
C GLN A 163 10.29 -11.12 10.78
N GLN A 164 9.42 -10.55 9.92
CA GLN A 164 9.42 -10.90 8.50
C GLN A 164 10.70 -10.41 7.79
N VAL A 165 11.11 -9.16 8.00
CA VAL A 165 12.33 -8.64 7.35
C VAL A 165 13.60 -9.32 7.86
N ARG A 166 13.66 -9.71 9.14
CA ARG A 166 14.76 -10.49 9.69
C ARG A 166 14.78 -11.93 9.17
N LYS A 167 13.62 -12.52 8.92
CA LYS A 167 13.50 -13.87 8.32
C LYS A 167 13.88 -13.89 6.85
N TYR A 168 13.61 -12.82 6.12
CA TYR A 168 13.85 -12.69 4.68
C TYR A 168 14.60 -11.37 4.37
N PRO A 169 15.86 -11.21 4.81
CA PRO A 169 16.60 -9.95 4.65
C PRO A 169 16.67 -9.50 3.19
N HIS A 170 16.38 -8.22 2.95
CA HIS A 170 16.40 -7.56 1.64
C HIS A 170 15.44 -8.16 0.58
N GLN A 171 14.42 -8.91 1.03
CA GLN A 171 13.45 -9.54 0.12
C GLN A 171 12.02 -9.04 0.34
N VAL A 172 11.71 -8.49 1.53
CA VAL A 172 10.34 -8.10 1.89
C VAL A 172 10.06 -6.68 1.46
N THR A 173 9.08 -6.49 0.60
CA THR A 173 8.47 -5.18 0.35
C THR A 173 7.49 -4.89 1.49
N ILE A 174 7.65 -3.76 2.15
CA ILE A 174 6.65 -3.18 3.03
C ILE A 174 5.73 -2.34 2.16
N LEU A 175 4.52 -2.80 1.95
CA LEU A 175 3.46 -2.06 1.26
C LEU A 175 2.60 -1.39 2.33
N ALA A 176 2.65 -0.06 2.42
CA ALA A 176 1.89 0.71 3.40
C ALA A 176 0.91 1.63 2.67
N THR A 177 -0.37 1.34 2.73
CA THR A 177 -1.40 2.13 2.08
C THR A 177 -2.26 2.93 3.05
N GLY A 178 -2.10 2.70 4.35
CA GLY A 178 -2.63 3.52 5.45
C GLY A 178 -1.57 4.42 6.12
N PRO A 179 -1.90 5.05 7.26
CA PRO A 179 -0.96 5.84 8.06
C PRO A 179 0.27 5.02 8.47
N LEU A 180 1.44 5.65 8.48
CA LEU A 180 2.73 4.96 8.67
C LEU A 180 3.08 4.63 10.13
N THR A 181 2.11 4.69 11.05
CA THR A 181 2.33 4.50 12.49
C THR A 181 2.98 3.16 12.83
N ASN A 182 2.50 2.06 12.25
CA ASN A 182 3.07 0.72 12.49
C ASN A 182 4.51 0.63 11.95
N VAL A 183 4.77 1.21 10.79
CA VAL A 183 6.10 1.26 10.15
C VAL A 183 7.07 2.06 11.03
N ALA A 184 6.63 3.21 11.55
CA ALA A 184 7.43 4.05 12.45
C ALA A 184 7.76 3.32 13.76
N LEU A 185 6.80 2.62 14.34
CA LEU A 185 7.02 1.80 15.53
C LEU A 185 8.03 0.68 15.25
N ALA A 186 7.94 0.00 14.11
CA ALA A 186 8.93 -1.01 13.72
C ALA A 186 10.34 -0.43 13.61
N ILE A 187 10.49 0.75 13.00
CA ILE A 187 11.78 1.46 12.89
C ILE A 187 12.33 1.83 14.27
N ARG A 188 11.49 2.27 15.21
CA ARG A 188 11.90 2.67 16.55
C ARG A 188 12.25 1.49 17.45
N LEU A 189 11.58 0.36 17.27
CA LEU A 189 11.86 -0.88 18.00
C LEU A 189 13.10 -1.59 17.46
N ASP A 190 13.34 -1.53 16.15
CA ASP A 190 14.46 -2.15 15.49
C ASP A 190 15.11 -1.20 14.47
N PRO A 191 16.21 -0.52 14.80
CA PRO A 191 16.87 0.41 13.90
C PRO A 191 17.39 -0.20 12.58
N GLU A 192 17.54 -1.52 12.50
CA GLU A 192 17.95 -2.23 11.28
C GLU A 192 16.77 -2.56 10.36
N PHE A 193 15.53 -2.45 10.86
CA PHE A 193 14.30 -2.85 10.15
C PHE A 193 14.23 -2.31 8.72
N ALA A 194 14.34 -0.98 8.55
CA ALA A 194 14.26 -0.35 7.25
C ALA A 194 15.39 -0.81 6.29
N GLY A 195 16.61 -0.95 6.80
CA GLY A 195 17.74 -1.43 6.01
C GLY A 195 17.66 -2.91 5.64
N LEU A 196 16.97 -3.72 6.44
CA LEU A 196 16.72 -5.14 6.18
C LEU A 196 15.55 -5.39 5.22
N ALA A 197 14.64 -4.45 5.07
CA ALA A 197 13.58 -4.54 4.07
C ALA A 197 14.15 -4.37 2.64
N LYS A 198 13.42 -4.86 1.65
CA LYS A 198 13.74 -4.62 0.24
C LYS A 198 13.44 -3.17 -0.15
N GLU A 199 12.26 -2.69 0.22
CA GLU A 199 11.77 -1.35 -0.10
C GLU A 199 10.54 -1.02 0.74
N LEU A 200 10.24 0.28 0.86
CA LEU A 200 8.94 0.81 1.27
C LEU A 200 8.21 1.32 0.04
N VAL A 201 6.99 0.83 -0.19
CA VAL A 201 6.05 1.40 -1.18
C VAL A 201 4.84 1.89 -0.39
N PHE A 202 4.54 3.19 -0.49
CA PHE A 202 3.46 3.76 0.30
C PHE A 202 2.50 4.63 -0.52
N MET A 203 1.24 4.62 -0.12
CA MET A 203 0.22 5.56 -0.58
C MET A 203 0.32 6.83 0.25
N GLY A 204 0.65 7.94 -0.40
CA GLY A 204 0.79 9.22 0.28
C GLY A 204 1.75 10.18 -0.39
N GLY A 205 1.77 11.42 0.12
CA GLY A 205 2.65 12.47 -0.37
C GLY A 205 2.01 13.32 -1.47
N LEU A 206 0.91 14.03 -1.16
CA LEU A 206 0.34 15.04 -2.06
C LEU A 206 1.29 16.24 -2.20
N LEU A 207 1.52 16.65 -3.45
CA LEU A 207 2.41 17.74 -3.81
C LEU A 207 1.67 18.77 -4.66
N GLY A 208 1.66 20.01 -4.19
CA GLY A 208 1.03 21.14 -4.89
C GLY A 208 -0.50 21.09 -4.88
N ASN A 209 -1.10 22.29 -4.99
CA ASN A 209 -2.54 22.48 -4.98
C ASN A 209 -3.15 22.23 -6.34
N ASN A 210 -4.32 21.61 -6.34
CA ASN A 210 -5.25 21.71 -7.45
C ASN A 210 -6.37 22.72 -7.07
N PRO A 211 -6.39 23.96 -7.60
CA PRO A 211 -7.41 24.94 -7.27
C PRO A 211 -8.84 24.48 -7.55
N GLN A 212 -9.02 23.48 -8.42
CA GLN A 212 -10.33 22.89 -8.72
C GLN A 212 -10.88 22.04 -7.58
N GLN A 213 -10.04 21.67 -6.62
CA GLN A 213 -10.44 20.91 -5.44
C GLN A 213 -10.83 21.81 -4.26
N VAL A 214 -10.70 23.13 -4.40
CA VAL A 214 -11.18 24.09 -3.39
C VAL A 214 -12.70 24.14 -3.43
N THR A 215 -13.36 23.41 -2.54
CA THR A 215 -14.81 23.19 -2.52
C THR A 215 -15.52 23.79 -1.31
N GLY A 216 -14.89 24.82 -0.70
CA GLY A 216 -15.41 25.45 0.52
C GLY A 216 -14.80 24.92 1.81
N ASP A 217 -13.97 23.89 1.73
CA ASP A 217 -13.15 23.39 2.83
C ASP A 217 -11.77 24.06 2.84
N ALA A 218 -10.98 23.79 3.88
CA ALA A 218 -9.61 24.29 3.93
C ALA A 218 -8.79 23.75 2.75
N ASP A 219 -7.92 24.61 2.21
CA ASP A 219 -6.91 24.16 1.27
C ASP A 219 -5.91 23.29 1.98
N PHE A 220 -5.96 22.02 1.68
CA PHE A 220 -5.22 21.01 2.40
C PHE A 220 -4.27 20.28 1.46
N ASN A 221 -2.99 20.59 1.57
CA ASN A 221 -1.89 20.01 0.78
C ASN A 221 -1.29 18.77 1.40
N SER A 222 -2.09 17.99 2.09
CA SER A 222 -1.65 16.72 2.64
C SER A 222 -2.66 15.64 2.29
N ASP A 223 -2.18 14.44 2.05
CA ASP A 223 -3.08 13.30 2.05
C ASP A 223 -3.41 12.90 3.48
N PHE A 224 -4.50 12.14 3.61
CA PHE A 224 -4.99 11.76 4.92
C PHE A 224 -4.01 10.83 5.68
N ASN A 225 -3.35 9.90 5.00
CA ASN A 225 -2.40 8.98 5.64
C ASN A 225 -1.25 9.71 6.33
N ILE A 226 -0.71 10.74 5.67
CA ILE A 226 0.33 11.61 6.27
C ILE A 226 -0.26 12.47 7.39
N LEU A 227 -1.45 13.07 7.19
CA LEU A 227 -2.09 13.92 8.17
C LEU A 227 -2.48 13.18 9.44
N PHE A 228 -2.90 11.94 9.33
CA PHE A 228 -3.28 11.14 10.50
C PHE A 228 -2.09 10.99 11.46
N ASP A 229 -0.90 10.74 10.95
CA ASP A 229 0.33 10.62 11.76
C ASP A 229 1.56 11.21 11.05
N PRO A 230 1.72 12.55 11.06
CA PRO A 230 2.87 13.20 10.45
C PRO A 230 4.20 12.78 11.04
N GLU A 231 4.25 12.54 12.35
CA GLU A 231 5.46 12.09 13.05
C GLU A 231 5.89 10.70 12.59
N ALA A 232 4.94 9.81 12.35
CA ALA A 232 5.23 8.49 11.79
C ALA A 232 5.74 8.59 10.36
N ALA A 233 5.14 9.46 9.55
CA ALA A 233 5.59 9.70 8.19
C ALA A 233 7.04 10.23 8.15
N HIS A 234 7.37 11.21 8.99
CA HIS A 234 8.74 11.70 9.16
C HIS A 234 9.73 10.58 9.55
N ILE A 235 9.38 9.76 10.54
CA ILE A 235 10.22 8.63 10.97
C ILE A 235 10.45 7.67 9.81
N ALA A 236 9.41 7.35 9.04
CA ALA A 236 9.51 6.45 7.90
C ALA A 236 10.35 7.05 6.77
N LEU A 237 10.15 8.33 6.42
CA LEU A 237 10.83 9.00 5.32
C LEU A 237 12.30 9.31 5.61
N THR A 238 12.71 9.34 6.88
CA THR A 238 14.11 9.56 7.29
C THR A 238 14.87 8.27 7.60
N ALA A 239 14.21 7.12 7.61
CA ALA A 239 14.82 5.83 7.87
C ALA A 239 15.69 5.32 6.70
N PRO A 240 16.68 4.44 6.96
CA PRO A 240 17.68 4.02 5.97
C PRO A 240 17.19 2.92 5.02
N TRP A 241 16.04 3.12 4.36
CA TRP A 241 15.55 2.21 3.33
C TRP A 241 16.49 2.14 2.13
N ALA A 242 16.58 0.96 1.50
CA ALA A 242 17.26 0.82 0.22
C ALA A 242 16.52 1.56 -0.91
N LYS A 243 15.19 1.62 -0.81
CA LYS A 243 14.34 2.32 -1.78
C LYS A 243 13.01 2.71 -1.11
N ILE A 244 12.52 3.92 -1.44
CA ILE A 244 11.19 4.40 -1.06
C ILE A 244 10.46 4.80 -2.34
N VAL A 245 9.19 4.37 -2.47
CA VAL A 245 8.30 4.73 -3.59
C VAL A 245 7.03 5.35 -3.03
N SER A 246 6.70 6.55 -3.48
CA SER A 246 5.49 7.30 -3.10
C SER A 246 4.48 7.32 -4.25
N LEU A 247 3.24 7.00 -3.95
CA LEU A 247 2.10 7.17 -4.83
C LEU A 247 1.07 8.11 -4.17
N GLY A 248 1.25 9.41 -4.37
CA GLY A 248 0.33 10.46 -3.91
C GLY A 248 -0.62 10.90 -5.03
N ASN A 249 -0.34 12.05 -5.65
CA ASN A 249 -1.23 12.67 -6.66
C ASN A 249 -1.70 11.75 -7.78
N VAL A 250 -0.84 10.82 -8.24
CA VAL A 250 -1.15 9.92 -9.36
C VAL A 250 -2.33 8.99 -9.06
N THR A 251 -2.57 8.67 -7.81
CA THR A 251 -3.68 7.78 -7.42
C THR A 251 -5.03 8.42 -7.66
N ASN A 252 -5.13 9.76 -7.58
CA ASN A 252 -6.34 10.52 -7.89
C ASN A 252 -6.73 10.51 -9.39
N GLU A 253 -5.87 10.02 -10.27
CA GLU A 253 -6.20 9.82 -11.70
C GLU A 253 -7.02 8.56 -11.94
N THR A 254 -7.17 7.70 -10.93
CA THR A 254 -7.94 6.45 -10.99
C THR A 254 -9.40 6.66 -10.53
N MET A 255 -10.28 5.75 -10.93
CA MET A 255 -11.66 5.76 -10.45
C MET A 255 -12.29 4.38 -10.61
N MET A 256 -12.92 3.89 -9.55
CA MET A 256 -13.82 2.74 -9.66
C MET A 256 -15.10 3.16 -10.41
N THR A 257 -15.24 2.70 -11.63
CA THR A 257 -16.37 3.03 -12.49
C THR A 257 -17.33 1.85 -12.66
N PRO A 258 -18.62 2.07 -13.00
CA PRO A 258 -19.55 0.97 -13.32
C PRO A 258 -19.02 0.06 -14.43
N LYS A 259 -18.23 0.58 -15.37
CA LYS A 259 -17.61 -0.21 -16.43
C LYS A 259 -16.55 -1.19 -15.87
N ILE A 260 -15.74 -0.75 -14.92
CA ILE A 260 -14.74 -1.61 -14.27
C ILE A 260 -15.46 -2.67 -13.43
N THR A 261 -16.45 -2.27 -12.63
CA THR A 261 -17.28 -3.22 -11.87
C THR A 261 -17.91 -4.28 -12.78
N ALA A 262 -18.55 -3.89 -13.88
CA ALA A 262 -19.16 -4.82 -14.83
C ALA A 262 -18.15 -5.81 -15.46
N ARG A 263 -16.93 -5.35 -15.74
CA ARG A 263 -15.84 -6.23 -16.22
C ARG A 263 -15.42 -7.22 -15.13
N MET A 264 -15.26 -6.74 -13.90
CA MET A 264 -14.85 -7.56 -12.76
C MET A 264 -15.86 -8.70 -12.52
N VAL A 265 -17.16 -8.41 -12.48
CA VAL A 265 -18.21 -9.41 -12.23
C VAL A 265 -18.58 -10.26 -13.43
N SER A 266 -17.91 -10.07 -14.58
CA SER A 266 -18.07 -10.99 -15.72
C SER A 266 -17.64 -12.43 -15.39
N VAL A 267 -16.77 -12.59 -14.39
CA VAL A 267 -16.48 -13.86 -13.74
C VAL A 267 -17.03 -13.81 -12.31
N LYS A 268 -18.06 -14.62 -12.04
CA LYS A 268 -18.71 -14.65 -10.73
C LYS A 268 -17.94 -15.53 -9.76
N THR A 269 -17.44 -14.92 -8.71
CA THR A 269 -16.81 -15.57 -7.55
C THR A 269 -17.36 -14.93 -6.28
N PRO A 270 -17.26 -15.54 -5.10
CA PRO A 270 -17.64 -14.88 -3.85
C PRO A 270 -16.97 -13.50 -3.66
N VAL A 271 -15.75 -13.34 -4.14
CA VAL A 271 -15.00 -12.07 -4.08
C VAL A 271 -15.59 -11.02 -5.04
N THR A 272 -15.82 -11.38 -6.31
CA THR A 272 -16.36 -10.41 -7.28
C THR A 272 -17.80 -10.00 -6.94
N GLU A 273 -18.62 -10.91 -6.42
CA GLU A 273 -19.97 -10.61 -5.94
C GLU A 273 -19.94 -9.70 -4.70
N PHE A 274 -19.00 -9.92 -3.79
CA PHE A 274 -18.78 -9.03 -2.65
C PHE A 274 -18.35 -7.63 -3.10
N LEU A 275 -17.36 -7.53 -3.99
CA LEU A 275 -16.88 -6.25 -4.50
C LEU A 275 -17.97 -5.49 -5.29
N GLU A 276 -18.84 -6.19 -6.04
CA GLU A 276 -19.99 -5.58 -6.72
C GLU A 276 -20.97 -4.97 -5.72
N LYS A 277 -21.32 -5.75 -4.69
CA LYS A 277 -22.30 -5.35 -3.67
C LYS A 277 -21.87 -4.09 -2.90
N TYR A 278 -20.58 -3.96 -2.66
CA TYR A 278 -20.00 -2.88 -1.85
C TYR A 278 -19.13 -1.92 -2.68
N ALA A 279 -19.34 -1.88 -4.00
CA ALA A 279 -18.60 -0.98 -4.87
C ALA A 279 -18.81 0.48 -4.49
N THR A 280 -17.72 1.23 -4.36
CA THR A 280 -17.72 2.68 -4.15
C THR A 280 -17.36 3.40 -5.45
N LYS A 281 -17.72 4.68 -5.56
CA LYS A 281 -17.33 5.54 -6.68
C LYS A 281 -16.19 6.47 -6.23
N LEU A 282 -15.14 5.88 -5.76
CA LEU A 282 -13.96 6.58 -5.26
C LEU A 282 -12.75 6.34 -6.19
N PRO A 283 -11.74 7.17 -6.14
CA PRO A 283 -10.44 6.84 -6.71
C PRO A 283 -9.91 5.53 -6.10
N MET A 284 -9.11 4.83 -6.87
CA MET A 284 -8.52 3.54 -6.49
C MET A 284 -7.11 3.78 -5.97
N TRP A 285 -7.01 4.48 -4.83
CA TRP A 285 -5.75 4.95 -4.26
C TRP A 285 -4.80 3.80 -3.93
N ASP A 286 -5.27 2.87 -3.13
CA ASP A 286 -4.49 1.76 -2.60
C ASP A 286 -4.33 0.64 -3.61
N GLU A 287 -5.35 0.42 -4.45
CA GLU A 287 -5.27 -0.58 -5.52
C GLU A 287 -4.17 -0.22 -6.53
N LEU A 288 -4.04 1.08 -6.89
CA LEU A 288 -2.95 1.50 -7.77
C LEU A 288 -1.60 1.35 -7.08
N THR A 289 -1.52 1.68 -5.78
CA THR A 289 -0.30 1.54 -5.00
C THR A 289 0.12 0.07 -4.89
N ALA A 290 -0.81 -0.82 -4.60
CA ALA A 290 -0.57 -2.27 -4.61
C ALA A 290 -0.18 -2.79 -6.00
N ALA A 291 -0.83 -2.30 -7.07
CA ALA A 291 -0.50 -2.68 -8.44
C ALA A 291 0.93 -2.28 -8.82
N VAL A 292 1.37 -1.08 -8.48
CA VAL A 292 2.75 -0.61 -8.74
C VAL A 292 3.77 -1.37 -7.89
N ALA A 293 3.44 -1.71 -6.64
CA ALA A 293 4.31 -2.55 -5.81
C ALA A 293 4.53 -3.93 -6.44
N VAL A 294 3.49 -4.52 -7.02
CA VAL A 294 3.53 -5.84 -7.67
C VAL A 294 4.13 -5.79 -9.07
N ASP A 295 3.84 -4.74 -9.83
CA ASP A 295 4.33 -4.53 -11.19
C ASP A 295 4.83 -3.10 -11.38
N PRO A 296 6.08 -2.80 -10.99
CA PRO A 296 6.67 -1.47 -11.17
C PRO A 296 6.73 -0.99 -12.63
N SER A 297 6.58 -1.87 -13.61
CA SER A 297 6.57 -1.50 -15.02
C SER A 297 5.29 -0.77 -15.47
N LEU A 298 4.28 -0.67 -14.59
CA LEU A 298 3.14 0.22 -14.76
C LEU A 298 3.54 1.71 -14.75
N VAL A 299 4.64 2.05 -14.07
CA VAL A 299 5.12 3.44 -13.96
C VAL A 299 5.68 3.90 -15.31
N THR A 300 5.07 4.92 -15.90
CA THR A 300 5.51 5.53 -17.16
C THR A 300 6.29 6.82 -16.95
N LYS A 301 6.14 7.46 -15.77
CA LYS A 301 6.92 8.62 -15.37
C LYS A 301 7.05 8.68 -13.85
N SER A 302 8.26 8.92 -13.37
CA SER A 302 8.56 9.22 -11.97
C SER A 302 9.63 10.30 -11.86
N VAL A 303 9.79 10.84 -10.66
CA VAL A 303 10.89 11.75 -10.30
C VAL A 303 11.47 11.31 -8.96
N ASP A 304 12.78 11.39 -8.82
CA ASP A 304 13.45 11.20 -7.55
C ASP A 304 13.66 12.57 -6.88
N ALA A 305 13.19 12.68 -5.65
CA ALA A 305 13.38 13.85 -4.82
C ALA A 305 13.58 13.45 -3.35
N TYR A 306 14.17 14.31 -2.56
CA TYR A 306 14.21 14.13 -1.10
C TYR A 306 12.87 14.59 -0.54
N MET A 307 12.30 13.85 0.40
CA MET A 307 10.94 14.07 0.90
C MET A 307 10.93 14.03 2.43
N ASP A 308 10.17 14.92 3.03
CA ASP A 308 9.83 14.92 4.44
C ASP A 308 8.49 15.62 4.68
N VAL A 309 8.07 15.69 5.94
CA VAL A 309 6.76 16.20 6.37
C VAL A 309 6.96 17.31 7.39
N ASP A 310 6.11 18.36 7.30
CA ASP A 310 6.08 19.44 8.29
C ASP A 310 5.49 18.95 9.61
N LEU A 311 6.26 19.09 10.69
CA LEU A 311 5.88 18.71 12.05
C LEU A 311 5.53 19.91 12.95
N GLU A 312 5.68 21.13 12.45
CA GLU A 312 5.30 22.32 13.20
C GLU A 312 3.77 22.39 13.31
N HIS A 313 3.26 22.48 14.52
CA HIS A 313 1.81 22.48 14.80
C HIS A 313 1.12 23.81 14.36
N GLY A 314 1.41 24.24 13.14
CA GLY A 314 0.84 25.40 12.47
C GLY A 314 -0.05 25.01 11.30
N MET A 315 -0.20 25.94 10.36
CA MET A 315 -1.04 25.76 9.17
C MET A 315 -0.57 24.62 8.27
N HIS A 316 0.72 24.31 8.28
CA HIS A 316 1.34 23.33 7.41
C HIS A 316 1.55 21.94 8.03
N TYR A 317 1.09 21.74 9.26
CA TYR A 317 1.24 20.46 9.96
C TYR A 317 0.73 19.28 9.12
N GLY A 318 1.61 18.31 8.88
CA GLY A 318 1.31 17.18 8.02
C GLY A 318 1.49 17.44 6.51
N GLN A 319 1.94 18.65 6.11
CA GLN A 319 2.22 18.94 4.71
C GLN A 319 3.50 18.27 4.24
N THR A 320 3.45 17.65 3.06
CA THR A 320 4.62 17.03 2.43
C THR A 320 5.49 18.08 1.74
N HIS A 321 6.79 18.02 1.97
CA HIS A 321 7.82 18.83 1.31
C HIS A 321 8.79 17.97 0.52
N VAL A 322 9.24 18.50 -0.62
CA VAL A 322 10.22 17.82 -1.47
C VAL A 322 11.31 18.77 -1.92
N TRP A 323 12.52 18.25 -2.06
CA TRP A 323 13.70 18.99 -2.50
C TRP A 323 14.47 18.20 -3.56
N PRO A 324 14.99 18.89 -4.60
CA PRO A 324 16.04 18.31 -5.43
C PRO A 324 17.33 18.18 -4.63
N GLU A 325 18.19 17.24 -5.02
CA GLU A 325 19.43 16.91 -4.30
C GLU A 325 20.32 18.14 -4.01
N ALA A 326 20.38 19.09 -4.94
CA ALA A 326 21.26 20.26 -4.84
C ALA A 326 20.91 21.25 -3.70
N ILE A 327 19.68 21.19 -3.17
CA ILE A 327 19.21 22.10 -2.12
C ILE A 327 18.52 21.35 -0.97
N THR A 328 18.84 20.07 -0.80
CA THR A 328 18.38 19.25 0.30
C THR A 328 18.78 19.84 1.64
N PRO A 329 17.89 19.92 2.65
CA PRO A 329 18.20 20.46 3.97
C PRO A 329 19.24 19.68 4.76
N HIS A 330 19.47 18.40 4.43
CA HIS A 330 20.39 17.48 5.11
C HIS A 330 20.04 17.24 6.58
N GLN A 331 18.75 17.10 6.88
CA GLN A 331 18.24 16.81 8.22
C GLN A 331 17.81 15.34 8.40
N GLY A 332 18.17 14.48 7.47
CA GLY A 332 17.90 13.05 7.51
C GLY A 332 16.93 12.56 6.44
N GLU A 333 16.29 13.46 5.72
CA GLU A 333 15.37 13.14 4.62
C GLU A 333 16.05 12.23 3.59
N ARG A 334 15.27 11.29 3.02
CA ARG A 334 15.75 10.31 2.05
C ARG A 334 15.22 10.60 0.66
N LYS A 335 15.93 10.04 -0.32
CA LYS A 335 15.49 10.05 -1.71
C LYS A 335 14.29 9.12 -1.87
N VAL A 336 13.20 9.66 -2.41
CA VAL A 336 11.94 8.97 -2.68
C VAL A 336 11.67 9.02 -4.18
N THR A 337 11.34 7.88 -4.77
CA THR A 337 10.82 7.81 -6.13
C THR A 337 9.33 8.15 -6.10
N ILE A 338 8.97 9.33 -6.60
CA ILE A 338 7.60 9.85 -6.64
C ILE A 338 7.00 9.49 -7.99
N VAL A 339 5.99 8.66 -7.99
CA VAL A 339 5.29 8.24 -9.21
C VAL A 339 4.39 9.37 -9.71
N GLN A 340 4.59 9.77 -10.97
CA GLN A 340 3.85 10.88 -11.58
C GLN A 340 2.84 10.42 -12.62
N LYS A 341 3.11 9.30 -13.33
CA LYS A 341 2.20 8.73 -14.33
C LYS A 341 2.34 7.21 -14.37
N VAL A 342 1.22 6.58 -14.63
CA VAL A 342 1.10 5.12 -14.81
C VAL A 342 0.34 4.79 -16.10
N ASP A 343 0.48 3.57 -16.59
CA ASP A 343 -0.39 3.01 -17.63
C ASP A 343 -1.74 2.60 -17.01
N LEU A 344 -2.69 3.53 -16.98
CA LEU A 344 -4.01 3.32 -16.39
C LEU A 344 -4.79 2.20 -17.07
N ALA A 345 -4.66 2.03 -18.38
CA ALA A 345 -5.39 0.98 -19.10
C ALA A 345 -4.91 -0.39 -18.63
N ARG A 346 -3.61 -0.57 -18.53
CA ARG A 346 -3.00 -1.80 -18.04
C ARG A 346 -3.26 -2.03 -16.56
N PHE A 347 -3.28 -0.98 -15.73
CA PHE A 347 -3.68 -1.06 -14.33
C PHE A 347 -5.09 -1.62 -14.18
N TYR A 348 -6.09 -1.05 -14.88
CA TYR A 348 -7.46 -1.54 -14.82
C TYR A 348 -7.62 -2.98 -15.32
N ASP A 349 -6.87 -3.38 -16.35
CA ASP A 349 -6.86 -4.76 -16.84
C ASP A 349 -6.30 -5.72 -15.80
N GLN A 350 -5.21 -5.33 -15.12
CA GLN A 350 -4.60 -6.10 -14.05
C GLN A 350 -5.53 -6.22 -12.83
N PHE A 351 -6.17 -5.11 -12.43
CA PHE A 351 -7.12 -5.12 -11.31
C PHE A 351 -8.30 -6.06 -11.58
N VAL A 352 -8.93 -5.94 -12.74
CA VAL A 352 -10.04 -6.82 -13.14
C VAL A 352 -9.63 -8.29 -13.11
N LYS A 353 -8.48 -8.61 -13.69
CA LYS A 353 -7.94 -9.97 -13.70
C LYS A 353 -7.63 -10.48 -12.29
N ALA A 354 -7.01 -9.63 -11.46
CA ALA A 354 -6.68 -9.98 -10.08
C ALA A 354 -7.93 -10.24 -9.23
N ALA A 355 -8.98 -9.41 -9.38
CA ALA A 355 -10.25 -9.60 -8.65
C ALA A 355 -10.97 -10.91 -9.01
N GLN A 356 -10.70 -11.45 -10.20
CA GLN A 356 -11.30 -12.70 -10.71
C GLN A 356 -10.53 -13.96 -10.30
N PHE A 357 -9.60 -13.88 -9.34
CA PHE A 357 -8.83 -15.06 -8.93
C PHE A 357 -9.73 -16.20 -8.43
N PRO A 358 -9.33 -17.48 -8.65
CA PRO A 358 -10.10 -18.62 -8.19
C PRO A 358 -10.06 -18.72 -6.66
N VAL A 359 -11.23 -18.62 -6.03
CA VAL A 359 -11.36 -18.62 -4.56
C VAL A 359 -11.18 -20.03 -4.03
N GLY A 360 -10.19 -20.22 -3.12
CA GLY A 360 -9.93 -21.49 -2.46
C GLY A 360 -8.97 -22.43 -3.18
N GLU A 361 -8.37 -22.02 -4.29
CA GLU A 361 -7.20 -22.68 -4.86
C GLU A 361 -5.93 -22.08 -4.23
N LYS A 362 -5.01 -22.97 -3.78
CA LYS A 362 -3.73 -22.59 -3.15
C LYS A 362 -2.63 -22.48 -4.20
#